data_bf7483c4ec370035a478e5e9ef876f12
#
_entry.id   bf7483c4ec370035a478e5e9ef876f12
#
_cell.length_a   1.000
_cell.length_b   1.000
_cell.length_c   1.000
_cell.angle_alpha   90.00
_cell.angle_beta   90.00
_cell.angle_gamma   90.00
#
_symmetry.space_group_name_H-M   'P 1'
#
loop_
_entity.id
_entity.type
_entity.pdbx_description
1 polymer ?
#
loop_
_entity_poly.entity_id
_entity_poly.type
_entity_poly.pdbx_seq_one_letter_code
_entity_poly.pdbx_strand_id
1 'polypeptide(L)'
;MSAYLARIDIFPIKSLDGVSLTQATVLPSGALQNDRRYALFNRQHHLINGKHNAAIHGLRTCFEPLGAKVHCFHQGQPQGITVDLETQRATLEGWLSGYFGEPISVEENPQQGFPDDTQALGPTLISTATLEAVASWYGDLSLAEVRRRFRTNLEIGGVPPFWEDHCFGPSDEPVHLSIGEVEIEGINPCQRCVVPTRDATTGTPSRDFQATFVRQRAATLPPWAPRSRFNHFYRLAVNTNIRGQGGKTLRLGDRVTIAG
;
A
#
# COMPACT_ATOMS: atom_id res chain seq x y z
N MET A 1 -19.53 15.53 9.10
CA MET A 1 -19.45 14.03 9.15
C MET A 1 -18.23 13.68 9.97
N SER A 2 -18.25 12.61 10.75
CA SER A 2 -17.09 12.17 11.54
C SER A 2 -16.15 11.32 10.67
N ALA A 3 -14.83 11.39 10.91
CA ALA A 3 -13.84 10.54 10.27
C ALA A 3 -14.09 9.06 10.60
N TYR A 4 -13.99 8.18 9.60
CA TYR A 4 -14.19 6.73 9.76
C TYR A 4 -13.31 5.94 8.79
N LEU A 5 -13.03 4.68 9.13
CA LEU A 5 -12.29 3.76 8.27
C LEU A 5 -13.18 3.30 7.12
N ALA A 6 -12.93 3.83 5.92
CA ALA A 6 -13.75 3.59 4.72
C ALA A 6 -13.30 2.36 3.92
N ARG A 7 -11.99 2.02 3.97
CA ARG A 7 -11.43 0.92 3.20
C ARG A 7 -10.19 0.35 3.87
N ILE A 8 -10.02 -0.96 3.75
CA ILE A 8 -8.82 -1.70 4.18
C ILE A 8 -8.34 -2.50 2.98
N ASP A 9 -7.12 -2.25 2.51
CA ASP A 9 -6.46 -3.04 1.48
C ASP A 9 -5.19 -3.67 2.03
N ILE A 10 -4.98 -4.95 1.74
CA ILE A 10 -3.72 -5.64 1.96
C ILE A 10 -3.17 -6.15 0.62
N PHE A 11 -1.86 -6.37 0.58
CA PHE A 11 -1.15 -6.82 -0.61
C PHE A 11 -0.36 -8.09 -0.27
N PRO A 12 -0.99 -9.28 -0.26
CA PRO A 12 -0.39 -10.49 0.31
C PRO A 12 0.98 -10.85 -0.26
N ILE A 13 1.17 -10.67 -1.57
CA ILE A 13 2.48 -10.80 -2.22
C ILE A 13 2.99 -9.40 -2.57
N LYS A 14 4.18 -9.06 -2.07
CA LYS A 14 4.81 -7.75 -2.35
C LYS A 14 4.88 -7.48 -3.84
N SER A 15 4.49 -6.27 -4.26
CA SER A 15 4.44 -5.77 -5.65
C SER A 15 3.34 -6.34 -6.55
N LEU A 16 2.57 -7.34 -6.12
CA LEU A 16 1.40 -7.85 -6.85
C LEU A 16 0.10 -7.17 -6.38
N ASP A 17 -1.03 -7.52 -6.99
CA ASP A 17 -2.32 -6.90 -6.66
C ASP A 17 -2.71 -7.12 -5.20
N GLY A 18 -3.57 -6.25 -4.70
CA GLY A 18 -4.12 -6.31 -3.36
C GLY A 18 -5.51 -6.91 -3.30
N VAL A 19 -6.01 -7.07 -2.10
CA VAL A 19 -7.37 -7.46 -1.78
C VAL A 19 -7.96 -6.54 -0.72
N SER A 20 -9.23 -6.18 -0.92
CA SER A 20 -9.97 -5.37 0.06
C SER A 20 -10.63 -6.27 1.09
N LEU A 21 -10.54 -5.86 2.34
CA LEU A 21 -11.07 -6.58 3.49
C LEU A 21 -12.12 -5.75 4.22
N THR A 22 -13.04 -6.41 4.92
CA THR A 22 -13.97 -5.76 5.85
C THR A 22 -13.36 -5.54 7.23
N GLN A 23 -12.33 -6.31 7.56
CA GLN A 23 -11.56 -6.20 8.79
C GLN A 23 -10.14 -6.72 8.61
N ALA A 24 -9.20 -6.25 9.42
CA ALA A 24 -7.81 -6.70 9.43
C ALA A 24 -7.28 -6.79 10.88
N THR A 25 -6.56 -7.87 11.18
CA THR A 25 -5.91 -8.08 12.47
C THR A 25 -4.53 -7.44 12.49
N VAL A 26 -4.18 -6.79 13.57
CA VAL A 26 -2.84 -6.23 13.82
C VAL A 26 -1.93 -7.34 14.35
N LEU A 27 -0.75 -7.51 13.76
CA LEU A 27 0.29 -8.42 14.23
C LEU A 27 1.03 -7.80 15.43
N PRO A 28 1.73 -8.61 16.26
CA PRO A 28 2.59 -8.08 17.32
C PRO A 28 3.65 -7.07 16.84
N SER A 29 4.09 -7.16 15.60
CA SER A 29 4.98 -6.20 14.94
C SER A 29 4.35 -4.85 14.62
N GLY A 30 3.02 -4.74 14.64
CA GLY A 30 2.25 -3.59 14.19
C GLY A 30 1.82 -3.63 12.72
N ALA A 31 2.30 -4.61 11.94
CA ALA A 31 1.85 -4.83 10.56
C ALA A 31 0.42 -5.40 10.53
N LEU A 32 -0.27 -5.26 9.40
CA LEU A 32 -1.53 -5.98 9.19
C LEU A 32 -1.26 -7.43 8.82
N GLN A 33 -2.05 -8.33 9.38
CA GLN A 33 -1.98 -9.76 9.07
C GLN A 33 -2.12 -9.98 7.57
N ASN A 34 -1.24 -10.79 7.00
CA ASN A 34 -1.13 -11.12 5.58
C ASN A 34 -0.75 -9.94 4.65
N ASP A 35 -0.52 -8.74 5.14
CA ASP A 35 -0.01 -7.67 4.28
C ASP A 35 1.47 -7.89 3.98
N ARG A 36 1.81 -7.98 2.70
CA ARG A 36 3.18 -8.24 2.19
C ARG A 36 3.86 -9.45 2.86
N ARG A 37 3.05 -10.44 3.30
CA ARG A 37 3.54 -11.66 3.96
C ARG A 37 4.51 -12.42 3.07
N TYR A 38 4.32 -12.35 1.75
CA TYR A 38 5.16 -13.01 0.76
C TYR A 38 5.88 -12.02 -0.13
N ALA A 39 7.07 -12.41 -0.61
CA ALA A 39 7.83 -11.65 -1.60
C ALA A 39 8.54 -12.57 -2.59
N LEU A 40 8.82 -12.06 -3.79
CA LEU A 40 9.47 -12.79 -4.87
C LEU A 40 10.96 -12.43 -4.90
N PHE A 41 11.82 -13.44 -4.99
CA PHE A 41 13.26 -13.27 -5.10
C PHE A 41 13.80 -14.01 -6.33
N ASN A 42 14.78 -13.43 -6.98
CA ASN A 42 15.47 -14.08 -8.08
C ASN A 42 16.61 -14.97 -7.57
N ARG A 43 17.33 -15.63 -8.51
CA ARG A 43 18.45 -16.54 -8.21
C ARG A 43 19.56 -15.89 -7.37
N GLN A 44 19.79 -14.59 -7.49
CA GLN A 44 20.78 -13.85 -6.69
C GLN A 44 20.24 -13.35 -5.34
N HIS A 45 19.05 -13.80 -4.96
CA HIS A 45 18.33 -13.36 -3.76
C HIS A 45 18.03 -11.85 -3.75
N HIS A 46 17.84 -11.27 -4.94
CA HIS A 46 17.34 -9.90 -5.06
C HIS A 46 15.82 -9.89 -5.13
N LEU A 47 15.22 -8.98 -4.35
CA LEU A 47 13.77 -8.78 -4.34
C LEU A 47 13.25 -8.30 -5.70
N ILE A 48 12.30 -9.03 -6.28
CA ILE A 48 11.60 -8.63 -7.50
C ILE A 48 10.47 -7.67 -7.14
N ASN A 49 10.56 -6.45 -7.66
CA ASN A 49 9.57 -5.41 -7.40
C ASN A 49 9.42 -4.46 -8.61
N GLY A 50 8.34 -3.66 -8.60
CA GLY A 50 8.04 -2.71 -9.68
C GLY A 50 9.03 -1.55 -9.84
N LYS A 51 9.98 -1.36 -8.91
CA LYS A 51 11.04 -0.34 -9.07
C LYS A 51 12.09 -0.79 -10.09
N HIS A 52 12.46 -2.07 -10.05
CA HIS A 52 13.58 -2.64 -10.80
C HIS A 52 13.18 -3.59 -11.92
N ASN A 53 11.98 -4.18 -11.85
CA ASN A 53 11.48 -5.11 -12.85
C ASN A 53 10.09 -4.70 -13.34
N ALA A 54 10.01 -4.12 -14.53
CA ALA A 54 8.74 -3.68 -15.12
C ALA A 54 7.81 -4.85 -15.48
N ALA A 55 8.34 -6.07 -15.70
CA ALA A 55 7.52 -7.25 -16.04
C ALA A 55 6.52 -7.60 -14.94
N ILE A 56 6.80 -7.22 -13.66
CA ILE A 56 5.87 -7.50 -12.56
C ILE A 56 4.49 -6.86 -12.75
N HIS A 57 4.40 -5.74 -13.48
CA HIS A 57 3.13 -5.09 -13.80
C HIS A 57 2.26 -5.90 -14.79
N GLY A 58 2.86 -6.80 -15.55
CA GLY A 58 2.14 -7.74 -16.42
C GLY A 58 1.53 -8.93 -15.68
N LEU A 59 1.83 -9.10 -14.39
CA LEU A 59 1.23 -10.11 -13.53
C LEU A 59 -0.01 -9.55 -12.84
N ARG A 60 -1.08 -10.35 -12.83
CA ARG A 60 -2.32 -10.07 -12.11
C ARG A 60 -2.55 -11.14 -11.08
N THR A 61 -3.13 -10.74 -9.95
CA THR A 61 -3.48 -11.67 -8.88
C THR A 61 -4.87 -11.39 -8.34
N CYS A 62 -5.63 -12.48 -8.11
CA CYS A 62 -6.88 -12.44 -7.35
C CYS A 62 -6.74 -13.34 -6.14
N PHE A 63 -7.01 -12.81 -4.96
CA PHE A 63 -6.94 -13.55 -3.71
C PHE A 63 -8.32 -13.98 -3.25
N GLU A 64 -8.45 -15.21 -2.74
CA GLU A 64 -9.62 -15.59 -1.94
C GLU A 64 -9.62 -14.80 -0.61
N PRO A 65 -10.80 -14.59 0.00
CA PRO A 65 -10.87 -13.97 1.31
C PRO A 65 -9.90 -14.68 2.29
N LEU A 66 -9.10 -13.88 3.04
CA LEU A 66 -8.02 -14.30 3.94
C LEU A 66 -6.64 -14.53 3.28
N GLY A 67 -6.50 -14.44 1.95
CA GLY A 67 -5.21 -14.32 1.28
C GLY A 67 -4.37 -15.60 1.17
N ALA A 68 -4.89 -16.78 1.59
CA ALA A 68 -4.13 -18.03 1.48
C ALA A 68 -4.08 -18.56 0.05
N LYS A 69 -5.20 -18.50 -0.70
CA LYS A 69 -5.23 -18.92 -2.10
C LYS A 69 -5.15 -17.74 -3.03
N VAL A 70 -4.36 -17.88 -4.07
CA VAL A 70 -4.14 -16.88 -5.10
C VAL A 70 -4.31 -17.49 -6.49
N HIS A 71 -5.04 -16.78 -7.35
CA HIS A 71 -5.05 -17.00 -8.78
C HIS A 71 -4.10 -15.99 -9.42
N CYS A 72 -3.03 -16.48 -10.05
CA CYS A 72 -2.03 -15.68 -10.77
C CYS A 72 -2.21 -15.88 -12.28
N PHE A 73 -2.19 -14.80 -13.05
CA PHE A 73 -2.37 -14.84 -14.50
C PHE A 73 -1.64 -13.67 -15.17
N HIS A 74 -1.45 -13.76 -16.49
CA HIS A 74 -0.87 -12.68 -17.27
C HIS A 74 -1.95 -11.66 -17.62
N GLN A 75 -1.59 -10.39 -17.63
CA GLN A 75 -2.48 -9.33 -18.07
C GLN A 75 -3.04 -9.62 -19.47
N GLY A 76 -4.38 -9.57 -19.61
CA GLY A 76 -5.08 -9.88 -20.87
C GLY A 76 -5.24 -11.36 -21.18
N GLN A 77 -4.73 -12.26 -20.34
CA GLN A 77 -4.85 -13.72 -20.48
C GLN A 77 -5.36 -14.30 -19.16
N PRO A 78 -6.67 -14.56 -19.02
CA PRO A 78 -7.25 -15.04 -17.75
C PRO A 78 -6.80 -16.46 -17.37
N GLN A 79 -6.20 -17.21 -18.31
CA GLN A 79 -5.59 -18.51 -18.05
C GLN A 79 -4.35 -18.31 -17.19
N GLY A 80 -4.34 -18.92 -16.04
CA GLY A 80 -3.28 -18.80 -15.06
C GLY A 80 -3.19 -20.03 -14.18
N ILE A 81 -2.65 -19.83 -12.97
CA ILE A 81 -2.52 -20.87 -11.97
C ILE A 81 -3.21 -20.43 -10.68
N THR A 82 -3.93 -21.36 -10.07
CA THR A 82 -4.49 -21.18 -8.73
C THR A 82 -3.72 -22.06 -7.75
N VAL A 83 -3.16 -21.46 -6.72
CA VAL A 83 -2.36 -22.16 -5.70
C VAL A 83 -2.76 -21.72 -4.30
N ASP A 84 -2.55 -22.61 -3.36
CA ASP A 84 -2.52 -22.28 -1.94
C ASP A 84 -1.07 -21.91 -1.56
N LEU A 85 -0.88 -20.69 -1.04
CA LEU A 85 0.44 -20.15 -0.71
C LEU A 85 1.11 -20.87 0.46
N GLU A 86 0.35 -21.55 1.33
CA GLU A 86 0.91 -22.27 2.47
C GLU A 86 1.42 -23.66 2.05
N THR A 87 0.74 -24.31 1.11
CA THR A 87 1.00 -25.72 0.75
C THR A 87 1.56 -25.93 -0.66
N GLN A 88 1.41 -24.96 -1.57
CA GLN A 88 1.72 -25.12 -3.00
C GLN A 88 2.69 -24.05 -3.54
N ARG A 89 3.52 -23.45 -2.68
CA ARG A 89 4.47 -22.41 -3.11
C ARG A 89 5.40 -22.85 -4.24
N ALA A 90 5.94 -24.07 -4.18
CA ALA A 90 6.81 -24.60 -5.22
C ALA A 90 6.16 -24.62 -6.61
N THR A 91 4.83 -24.85 -6.68
CA THR A 91 4.08 -24.79 -7.94
C THR A 91 4.01 -23.37 -8.49
N LEU A 92 3.79 -22.37 -7.61
CA LEU A 92 3.81 -20.96 -7.97
C LEU A 92 5.21 -20.52 -8.44
N GLU A 93 6.27 -20.94 -7.74
CA GLU A 93 7.67 -20.66 -8.09
C GLU A 93 8.01 -21.17 -9.49
N GLY A 94 7.59 -22.38 -9.82
CA GLY A 94 7.77 -22.94 -11.17
C GLY A 94 7.06 -22.11 -12.25
N TRP A 95 5.83 -21.70 -12.01
CA TRP A 95 5.07 -20.88 -12.94
C TRP A 95 5.68 -19.48 -13.11
N LEU A 96 6.06 -18.84 -12.00
CA LEU A 96 6.72 -17.53 -12.01
C LEU A 96 8.10 -17.58 -12.66
N SER A 97 8.85 -18.67 -12.45
CA SER A 97 10.15 -18.86 -13.11
C SER A 97 10.01 -18.93 -14.62
N GLY A 98 8.95 -19.59 -15.13
CA GLY A 98 8.60 -19.56 -16.54
C GLY A 98 8.26 -18.16 -17.06
N TYR A 99 7.53 -17.37 -16.26
CA TYR A 99 7.17 -16.00 -16.61
C TYR A 99 8.38 -15.05 -16.67
N PHE A 100 9.25 -15.08 -15.66
CA PHE A 100 10.41 -14.18 -15.58
C PHE A 100 11.62 -14.66 -16.39
N GLY A 101 11.62 -15.92 -16.84
CA GLY A 101 12.74 -16.53 -17.57
C GLY A 101 13.99 -16.82 -16.72
N GLU A 102 13.82 -16.79 -15.39
CA GLU A 102 14.87 -17.10 -14.41
C GLU A 102 14.27 -17.79 -13.17
N PRO A 103 15.05 -18.53 -12.39
CA PRO A 103 14.57 -19.13 -11.13
C PRO A 103 14.03 -18.08 -10.17
N ILE A 104 12.78 -18.28 -9.71
CA ILE A 104 12.11 -17.44 -8.74
C ILE A 104 11.77 -18.26 -7.50
N SER A 105 12.07 -17.71 -6.32
CA SER A 105 11.58 -18.21 -5.03
C SER A 105 10.51 -17.28 -4.43
N VAL A 106 9.56 -17.88 -3.71
CA VAL A 106 8.52 -17.18 -2.96
C VAL A 106 8.82 -17.33 -1.47
N GLU A 107 9.30 -16.27 -0.86
CA GLU A 107 9.65 -16.27 0.56
C GLU A 107 8.53 -15.71 1.41
N GLU A 108 8.46 -16.18 2.65
CA GLU A 108 7.43 -15.84 3.61
C GLU A 108 8.03 -15.20 4.85
N ASN A 109 7.41 -14.11 5.31
CA ASN A 109 7.67 -13.51 6.62
C ASN A 109 6.32 -13.26 7.34
N PRO A 110 5.85 -14.21 8.16
CA PRO A 110 4.55 -14.10 8.82
C PRO A 110 4.55 -13.11 10.01
N GLN A 111 5.73 -12.70 10.51
CA GLN A 111 5.85 -11.82 11.66
C GLN A 111 5.61 -10.35 11.31
N GLN A 112 6.10 -9.88 10.18
CA GLN A 112 6.01 -8.45 9.81
C GLN A 112 5.87 -8.21 8.30
N GLY A 113 5.88 -9.29 7.48
CA GLY A 113 5.90 -9.17 6.03
C GLY A 113 7.23 -8.59 5.51
N PHE A 114 7.17 -8.11 4.26
CA PHE A 114 8.27 -7.44 3.55
C PHE A 114 7.90 -5.96 3.31
N PRO A 115 7.91 -5.09 4.32
CA PRO A 115 7.52 -3.69 4.19
C PRO A 115 8.47 -2.91 3.26
N ASP A 116 8.02 -1.76 2.77
CA ASP A 116 8.87 -0.83 2.01
C ASP A 116 9.70 0.07 2.95
N ASP A 117 9.16 0.36 4.14
CA ASP A 117 9.82 1.12 5.20
C ASP A 117 9.93 0.23 6.46
N THR A 118 11.15 -0.12 6.82
CA THR A 118 11.42 -0.98 8.00
C THR A 118 11.34 -0.23 9.32
N GLN A 119 11.24 1.10 9.29
CA GLN A 119 11.08 1.94 10.48
C GLN A 119 9.61 2.23 10.79
N ALA A 120 8.71 1.96 9.84
CA ALA A 120 7.27 2.17 9.95
C ALA A 120 6.53 0.92 9.45
N LEU A 121 6.38 -0.07 10.33
CA LEU A 121 5.80 -1.38 9.99
C LEU A 121 4.27 -1.34 9.91
N GLY A 122 3.63 -0.29 10.43
CA GLY A 122 2.19 -0.12 10.40
C GLY A 122 1.63 0.13 8.99
N PRO A 123 0.31 0.02 8.82
CA PRO A 123 -0.36 0.28 7.55
C PRO A 123 -0.24 1.75 7.14
N THR A 124 -0.06 2.02 5.86
CA THR A 124 -0.13 3.39 5.34
C THR A 124 -1.56 3.92 5.38
N LEU A 125 -1.74 5.19 5.76
CA LEU A 125 -3.03 5.85 5.94
C LEU A 125 -3.19 7.02 4.96
N ILE A 126 -4.38 7.13 4.34
CA ILE A 126 -4.73 8.21 3.41
C ILE A 126 -6.23 8.52 3.51
N SER A 127 -6.68 9.72 3.14
CA SER A 127 -8.11 9.98 2.97
C SER A 127 -8.59 9.60 1.56
N THR A 128 -9.82 9.10 1.45
CA THR A 128 -10.45 8.84 0.15
C THR A 128 -10.50 10.11 -0.70
N ALA A 129 -10.81 11.25 -0.08
CA ALA A 129 -10.84 12.55 -0.74
C ALA A 129 -9.46 12.98 -1.29
N THR A 130 -8.35 12.58 -0.66
CA THR A 130 -7.00 12.79 -1.21
C THR A 130 -6.77 11.99 -2.49
N LEU A 131 -7.18 10.73 -2.51
CA LEU A 131 -7.07 9.90 -3.72
C LEU A 131 -7.91 10.47 -4.88
N GLU A 132 -9.12 10.98 -4.59
CA GLU A 132 -9.98 11.66 -5.55
C GLU A 132 -9.34 12.96 -6.06
N ALA A 133 -8.77 13.77 -5.16
CA ALA A 133 -8.05 14.98 -5.53
C ALA A 133 -6.85 14.66 -6.44
N VAL A 134 -6.05 13.63 -6.11
CA VAL A 134 -4.93 13.18 -6.95
C VAL A 134 -5.42 12.70 -8.30
N ALA A 135 -6.53 11.93 -8.37
CA ALA A 135 -7.11 11.51 -9.65
C ALA A 135 -7.48 12.71 -10.53
N SER A 136 -8.05 13.76 -9.94
CA SER A 136 -8.46 14.98 -10.66
C SER A 136 -7.29 15.79 -11.26
N TRP A 137 -6.06 15.56 -10.82
CA TRP A 137 -4.88 16.22 -11.39
C TRP A 137 -4.49 15.68 -12.78
N TYR A 138 -5.07 14.55 -13.16
CA TYR A 138 -4.80 13.85 -14.41
C TYR A 138 -6.14 13.56 -15.12
N GLY A 139 -6.23 13.93 -16.37
CA GLY A 139 -7.49 13.87 -17.12
C GLY A 139 -8.00 12.45 -17.43
N ASP A 140 -7.13 11.44 -17.27
CA ASP A 140 -7.37 10.05 -17.66
C ASP A 140 -7.28 9.05 -16.49
N LEU A 141 -6.95 9.51 -15.28
CA LEU A 141 -6.82 8.62 -14.13
C LEU A 141 -8.14 8.47 -13.34
N SER A 142 -8.61 7.23 -13.26
CA SER A 142 -9.69 6.89 -12.34
C SER A 142 -9.18 6.75 -10.89
N LEU A 143 -10.09 6.91 -9.92
CA LEU A 143 -9.81 6.61 -8.52
C LEU A 143 -9.27 5.19 -8.31
N ALA A 144 -9.79 4.21 -9.04
CA ALA A 144 -9.33 2.82 -8.98
C ALA A 144 -7.87 2.70 -9.44
N GLU A 145 -7.48 3.44 -10.50
CA GLU A 145 -6.09 3.45 -10.97
C GLU A 145 -5.16 4.13 -9.97
N VAL A 146 -5.57 5.24 -9.36
CA VAL A 146 -4.79 5.92 -8.32
C VAL A 146 -4.57 4.97 -7.12
N ARG A 147 -5.59 4.24 -6.66
CA ARG A 147 -5.45 3.21 -5.62
C ARG A 147 -4.39 2.17 -5.98
N ARG A 148 -4.45 1.63 -7.20
CA ARG A 148 -3.49 0.63 -7.69
C ARG A 148 -2.05 1.16 -7.75
N ARG A 149 -1.86 2.43 -8.11
CA ARG A 149 -0.52 3.06 -8.21
C ARG A 149 0.09 3.33 -6.84
N PHE A 150 -0.71 3.85 -5.90
CA PHE A 150 -0.20 4.28 -4.60
C PHE A 150 -0.22 3.17 -3.53
N ARG A 151 -1.08 2.16 -3.67
CA ARG A 151 -1.07 0.93 -2.85
C ARG A 151 -1.08 1.22 -1.34
N THR A 152 -1.95 2.11 -0.91
CA THR A 152 -2.17 2.44 0.50
C THR A 152 -3.05 1.40 1.18
N ASN A 153 -2.91 1.23 2.50
CA ASN A 153 -3.62 0.19 3.23
C ASN A 153 -4.97 0.65 3.79
N LEU A 154 -5.00 1.83 4.45
CA LEU A 154 -6.19 2.34 5.12
C LEU A 154 -6.67 3.63 4.45
N GLU A 155 -7.95 3.67 4.06
CA GLU A 155 -8.58 4.89 3.56
C GLU A 155 -9.56 5.43 4.60
N ILE A 156 -9.45 6.73 4.88
CA ILE A 156 -10.31 7.44 5.82
C ILE A 156 -11.37 8.22 5.05
N GLY A 157 -12.62 7.93 5.34
CA GLY A 157 -13.79 8.63 4.80
C GLY A 157 -14.29 9.75 5.71
N GLY A 158 -15.16 10.62 5.17
CA GLY A 158 -15.82 11.69 5.92
C GLY A 158 -14.92 12.89 6.26
N VAL A 159 -13.77 13.03 5.59
CA VAL A 159 -12.77 14.07 5.83
C VAL A 159 -12.36 14.74 4.50
N PRO A 160 -11.83 15.99 4.54
CA PRO A 160 -11.37 16.69 3.32
C PRO A 160 -10.10 16.09 2.75
N PRO A 161 -9.71 16.47 1.50
CA PRO A 161 -8.42 16.08 0.92
C PRO A 161 -7.25 16.51 1.81
N PHE A 162 -6.22 15.64 1.87
CA PHE A 162 -4.99 15.83 2.66
C PHE A 162 -5.23 15.93 4.17
N TRP A 163 -6.38 15.44 4.67
CA TRP A 163 -6.65 15.37 6.09
C TRP A 163 -5.59 14.54 6.84
N GLU A 164 -5.06 13.52 6.20
CA GLU A 164 -4.00 12.69 6.76
C GLU A 164 -2.71 13.47 7.10
N ASP A 165 -2.52 14.67 6.57
CA ASP A 165 -1.40 15.54 6.95
C ASP A 165 -1.49 16.06 8.40
N HIS A 166 -2.63 15.90 9.07
CA HIS A 166 -2.73 16.07 10.52
C HIS A 166 -2.07 14.93 11.33
N CYS A 167 -1.83 13.77 10.69
CA CYS A 167 -1.34 12.57 11.36
C CYS A 167 0.19 12.52 11.51
N PHE A 168 0.91 13.62 11.30
CA PHE A 168 2.33 13.78 11.60
C PHE A 168 2.64 15.22 11.98
N GLY A 169 3.58 15.39 12.92
CA GLY A 169 4.00 16.70 13.41
C GLY A 169 5.18 17.30 12.64
N PRO A 170 5.62 18.52 13.00
CA PRO A 170 6.78 19.21 12.42
C PRO A 170 8.12 18.58 12.81
N SER A 171 8.15 17.79 13.87
CA SER A 171 9.30 17.01 14.37
C SER A 171 9.16 15.52 14.04
N ASP A 172 10.11 14.71 14.50
CA ASP A 172 10.05 13.24 14.38
C ASP A 172 9.21 12.58 15.48
N GLU A 173 8.62 13.37 16.39
CA GLU A 173 7.67 12.86 17.36
C GLU A 173 6.39 12.39 16.66
N PRO A 174 5.90 11.18 16.98
CA PRO A 174 4.71 10.64 16.37
C PRO A 174 3.45 11.40 16.80
N VAL A 175 2.49 11.51 15.90
CA VAL A 175 1.15 11.96 16.22
C VAL A 175 0.29 10.75 16.54
N HIS A 176 -0.35 10.74 17.70
CA HIS A 176 -1.21 9.64 18.14
C HIS A 176 -2.63 9.80 17.58
N LEU A 177 -3.17 8.73 17.05
CA LEU A 177 -4.54 8.62 16.58
C LEU A 177 -5.11 7.27 16.95
N SER A 178 -6.43 7.15 16.97
CA SER A 178 -7.12 5.89 17.17
C SER A 178 -8.04 5.58 15.98
N ILE A 179 -8.15 4.30 15.61
CA ILE A 179 -9.14 3.76 14.69
C ILE A 179 -9.86 2.62 15.41
N GLY A 180 -11.12 2.85 15.82
CA GLY A 180 -11.81 1.96 16.73
C GLY A 180 -11.07 1.81 18.05
N GLU A 181 -10.67 0.59 18.38
CA GLU A 181 -9.88 0.26 19.58
C GLU A 181 -8.36 0.26 19.37
N VAL A 182 -7.90 0.47 18.14
CA VAL A 182 -6.47 0.39 17.77
C VAL A 182 -5.84 1.78 17.85
N GLU A 183 -4.78 1.90 18.64
CA GLU A 183 -3.96 3.10 18.72
C GLU A 183 -2.85 3.05 17.67
N ILE A 184 -2.67 4.13 16.94
CA ILE A 184 -1.75 4.23 15.81
C ILE A 184 -0.87 5.47 15.98
N GLU A 185 0.39 5.35 15.66
CA GLU A 185 1.36 6.44 15.60
C GLU A 185 1.58 6.85 14.14
N GLY A 186 1.20 8.06 13.77
CA GLY A 186 1.55 8.67 12.49
C GLY A 186 2.96 9.23 12.54
N ILE A 187 3.81 8.85 11.60
CA ILE A 187 5.27 9.09 11.66
C ILE A 187 5.70 10.20 10.71
N ASN A 188 5.44 10.03 9.42
CA ASN A 188 5.88 10.98 8.38
C ASN A 188 5.07 10.82 7.09
N PRO A 189 5.07 11.87 6.23
CA PRO A 189 4.46 11.75 4.91
C PRO A 189 5.28 10.79 4.04
N CYS A 190 4.64 9.73 3.54
CA CYS A 190 5.27 8.65 2.79
C CYS A 190 5.91 9.16 1.50
N GLN A 191 7.22 9.00 1.37
CA GLN A 191 7.95 9.29 0.14
C GLN A 191 7.59 8.26 -0.92
N ARG A 192 7.20 8.75 -2.10
CA ARG A 192 6.83 7.85 -3.19
C ARG A 192 8.04 7.51 -4.07
N CYS A 193 8.07 6.26 -4.50
CA CYS A 193 9.08 5.76 -5.44
C CYS A 193 8.61 5.96 -6.91
N VAL A 194 9.33 5.40 -7.86
CA VAL A 194 9.00 5.46 -9.29
C VAL A 194 7.72 4.68 -9.67
N VAL A 195 7.28 3.70 -8.84
CA VAL A 195 6.16 2.81 -9.20
C VAL A 195 4.86 3.57 -9.53
N PRO A 196 4.40 4.58 -8.77
CA PRO A 196 3.19 5.33 -9.12
C PRO A 196 3.25 6.07 -10.45
N THR A 197 4.45 6.32 -10.99
CA THR A 197 4.60 6.96 -12.32
C THR A 197 4.28 6.02 -13.48
N ARG A 198 4.06 4.74 -13.21
CA ARG A 198 3.76 3.73 -14.21
C ARG A 198 2.27 3.42 -14.20
N ASP A 199 1.72 3.11 -15.36
CA ASP A 199 0.42 2.46 -15.46
C ASP A 199 0.43 1.15 -14.65
N ALA A 200 -0.52 0.96 -13.77
CA ALA A 200 -0.50 -0.15 -12.83
C ALA A 200 -0.77 -1.51 -13.50
N THR A 201 -1.24 -1.51 -14.74
CA THR A 201 -1.61 -2.70 -15.51
C THR A 201 -0.53 -3.09 -16.51
N THR A 202 0.06 -2.10 -17.19
CA THR A 202 1.02 -2.32 -18.27
C THR A 202 2.46 -2.06 -17.87
N GLY A 203 2.69 -1.35 -16.76
CA GLY A 203 4.02 -0.87 -16.36
C GLY A 203 4.56 0.28 -17.22
N THR A 204 3.79 0.73 -18.21
CA THR A 204 4.20 1.83 -19.11
C THR A 204 4.36 3.13 -18.29
N PRO A 205 5.50 3.83 -18.41
CA PRO A 205 5.69 5.10 -17.75
C PRO A 205 4.68 6.15 -18.23
N SER A 206 3.96 6.80 -17.31
CA SER A 206 3.10 7.93 -17.59
C SER A 206 3.94 9.20 -17.67
N ARG A 207 3.91 9.84 -18.84
CA ARG A 207 4.66 11.06 -19.10
C ARG A 207 4.27 12.16 -18.11
N ASP A 208 5.26 12.89 -17.60
CA ASP A 208 5.09 14.03 -16.70
C ASP A 208 4.32 13.76 -15.40
N PHE A 209 4.03 12.47 -15.07
CA PHE A 209 3.28 12.12 -13.86
C PHE A 209 3.89 12.73 -12.61
N GLN A 210 5.18 12.49 -12.37
CA GLN A 210 5.86 12.96 -11.17
C GLN A 210 5.93 14.49 -11.14
N ALA A 211 6.22 15.15 -12.25
CA ALA A 211 6.30 16.61 -12.33
C ALA A 211 4.93 17.25 -12.02
N THR A 212 3.87 16.73 -12.61
CA THR A 212 2.50 17.17 -12.33
C THR A 212 2.13 16.95 -10.87
N PHE A 213 2.43 15.75 -10.32
CA PHE A 213 2.19 15.44 -8.91
C PHE A 213 2.87 16.47 -7.99
N VAL A 214 4.18 16.68 -8.16
CA VAL A 214 4.98 17.58 -7.33
C VAL A 214 4.43 19.01 -7.37
N ARG A 215 4.10 19.52 -8.56
CA ARG A 215 3.50 20.84 -8.75
C ARG A 215 2.15 20.96 -8.04
N GLN A 216 1.25 20.01 -8.27
CA GLN A 216 -0.10 20.04 -7.69
C GLN A 216 -0.07 19.86 -6.17
N ARG A 217 0.76 18.94 -5.67
CA ARG A 217 0.89 18.72 -4.22
C ARG A 217 1.47 19.96 -3.51
N ALA A 218 2.41 20.66 -4.13
CA ALA A 218 2.93 21.91 -3.60
C ALA A 218 1.86 23.01 -3.58
N ALA A 219 1.05 23.12 -4.65
CA ALA A 219 -0.01 24.12 -4.76
C ALA A 219 -1.21 23.84 -3.83
N THR A 220 -1.46 22.59 -3.48
CA THR A 220 -2.57 22.17 -2.61
C THR A 220 -2.16 21.83 -1.19
N LEU A 221 -0.92 22.15 -0.78
CA LEU A 221 -0.47 21.90 0.59
C LEU A 221 -1.38 22.66 1.57
N PRO A 222 -2.12 21.97 2.44
CA PRO A 222 -3.04 22.67 3.33
C PRO A 222 -2.28 23.41 4.45
N PRO A 223 -2.89 24.46 5.04
CA PRO A 223 -2.22 25.29 6.05
C PRO A 223 -1.87 24.53 7.34
N TRP A 224 -2.57 23.42 7.62
CA TRP A 224 -2.27 22.57 8.79
C TRP A 224 -1.13 21.60 8.56
N ALA A 225 -0.71 21.35 7.30
CA ALA A 225 0.38 20.44 7.01
C ALA A 225 1.73 21.04 7.43
N PRO A 226 2.56 20.34 8.24
CA PRO A 226 3.87 20.83 8.65
C PRO A 226 4.83 20.90 7.46
N ARG A 227 4.96 22.07 6.87
CA ARG A 227 5.77 22.33 5.65
C ARG A 227 7.21 21.83 5.75
N SER A 228 7.78 21.82 6.96
CA SER A 228 9.13 21.33 7.25
C SER A 228 9.34 19.86 6.90
N ARG A 229 8.26 19.06 6.86
CA ARG A 229 8.31 17.62 6.53
C ARG A 229 8.36 17.35 5.02
N PHE A 230 8.23 18.40 4.20
CA PHE A 230 8.22 18.28 2.73
C PHE A 230 9.52 18.83 2.15
N ASN A 231 10.62 18.09 2.27
CA ASN A 231 11.88 18.42 1.57
C ASN A 231 11.72 18.31 0.03
N HIS A 232 10.74 17.53 -0.42
CA HIS A 232 10.19 17.49 -1.78
C HIS A 232 8.72 17.10 -1.71
N PHE A 233 7.93 17.42 -2.74
CA PHE A 233 6.47 17.21 -2.75
C PHE A 233 6.01 15.88 -3.36
N TYR A 234 6.92 14.98 -3.73
CA TYR A 234 6.52 13.64 -4.18
C TYR A 234 6.28 12.74 -2.97
N ARG A 235 5.33 13.16 -2.12
CA ARG A 235 4.91 12.51 -0.89
C ARG A 235 3.40 12.42 -0.82
N LEU A 236 2.88 11.25 -0.46
CA LEU A 236 1.44 10.98 -0.34
C LEU A 236 1.20 9.86 0.67
N ALA A 237 0.12 9.96 1.44
CA ALA A 237 -0.18 9.09 2.57
C ALA A 237 0.78 9.28 3.76
N VAL A 238 0.46 8.64 4.86
CA VAL A 238 1.24 8.68 6.10
C VAL A 238 1.75 7.30 6.44
N ASN A 239 3.03 7.18 6.71
CA ASN A 239 3.61 5.98 7.32
C ASN A 239 3.25 5.94 8.79
N THR A 240 2.91 4.76 9.30
CA THR A 240 2.45 4.57 10.68
C THR A 240 3.21 3.48 11.41
N ASN A 241 3.12 3.51 12.74
CA ASN A 241 3.45 2.39 13.61
C ASN A 241 2.26 2.04 14.49
N ILE A 242 2.15 0.77 14.86
CA ILE A 242 1.19 0.27 15.84
C ILE A 242 1.98 -0.54 16.87
N ARG A 243 2.05 -0.05 18.10
CA ARG A 243 2.88 -0.67 19.14
C ARG A 243 2.04 -1.31 20.22
N GLY A 244 2.35 -2.55 20.61
CA GLY A 244 1.68 -3.22 21.72
C GLY A 244 0.19 -3.53 21.50
N GLN A 245 -0.28 -3.55 20.24
CA GLN A 245 -1.69 -3.73 19.89
C GLN A 245 -1.95 -5.06 19.17
N GLY A 246 -1.00 -5.99 19.18
CA GLY A 246 -1.13 -7.29 18.52
C GLY A 246 -2.41 -8.04 18.95
N GLY A 247 -3.13 -8.58 17.98
CA GLY A 247 -4.41 -9.27 18.16
C GLY A 247 -5.64 -8.37 18.06
N LYS A 248 -5.51 -7.04 18.14
CA LYS A 248 -6.61 -6.11 17.89
C LYS A 248 -7.02 -6.10 16.43
N THR A 249 -8.23 -5.66 16.15
CA THR A 249 -8.83 -5.71 14.81
C THR A 249 -9.34 -4.34 14.40
N LEU A 250 -8.92 -3.89 13.21
CA LEU A 250 -9.50 -2.76 12.48
C LEU A 250 -10.71 -3.23 11.68
N ARG A 251 -11.82 -2.48 11.68
CA ARG A 251 -13.05 -2.81 10.94
C ARG A 251 -13.54 -1.62 10.13
N LEU A 252 -14.13 -1.90 8.97
CA LEU A 252 -14.80 -0.83 8.22
C LEU A 252 -15.88 -0.16 9.07
N GLY A 253 -15.92 1.17 9.02
CA GLY A 253 -16.82 1.99 9.84
C GLY A 253 -16.23 2.40 11.19
N ASP A 254 -15.09 1.85 11.62
CA ASP A 254 -14.44 2.28 12.85
C ASP A 254 -14.19 3.79 12.85
N ARG A 255 -14.55 4.43 13.93
CA ARG A 255 -14.34 5.89 14.11
C ARG A 255 -12.85 6.19 14.18
N VAL A 256 -12.43 7.26 13.51
CA VAL A 256 -11.06 7.76 13.55
C VAL A 256 -11.00 9.03 14.40
N THR A 257 -10.03 9.10 15.31
CA THR A 257 -9.82 10.26 16.19
C THR A 257 -8.33 10.54 16.30
N ILE A 258 -7.92 11.79 16.08
CA ILE A 258 -6.55 12.24 16.37
C ILE A 258 -6.52 12.72 17.81
N ALA A 259 -5.53 12.28 18.58
CA ALA A 259 -5.32 12.79 19.93
C ALA A 259 -4.96 14.28 19.82
N GLY A 260 -5.68 15.12 20.56
CA GLY A 260 -5.50 16.56 20.60
C GLY A 260 -4.27 16.97 21.41
#